data_1348c342b753d00d1cb095b65927eebf
#
_entry.id   1348c342b753d00d1cb095b65927eebf
#
_cell.length_a   1.000
_cell.length_b   1.000
_cell.length_c   1.000
_cell.angle_alpha   90.00
_cell.angle_beta   90.00
_cell.angle_gamma   90.00
#
_symmetry.space_group_name_H-M   'P 1'
#
loop_
_entity.id
_entity.type
_entity.pdbx_description
1 polymer ?
#
loop_
_entity_poly.entity_id
_entity_poly.type
_entity_poly.pdbx_seq_one_letter_code
_entity_poly.pdbx_strand_id
1 'polypeptide(L)'
;SETAFRNKAKMVVSGAVERPILGILQDSNDPQSAVDLCDCPLYPQRFAELFPILKDFIGRAGLVPYNVAKQKGELKYILLTESQHTKKLMLRFVLRSETKLPLIQREFAGLLEKLPQLEVVSVNIQPQHAAILEGEKEIFLTDQHTLSESFNGIPLFIRPQGFFQTNPLVAQGLYATAQDWVQDLPITTLWDLFCGVGGFGLHCAKALQDKHQLEVELTGIEISASAIQAATLSAQVLGLNNVKFQSLDAANFALTQDENKPDLVIVNPPRRGIR
;
A
#
# COMPACT_ATOMS: atom_id res chain seq x y z
N SER A 1 -5.36 -4.40 -19.90
CA SER A 1 -6.79 -4.41 -19.55
C SER A 1 -7.24 -3.00 -19.19
N GLU A 2 -8.41 -2.61 -19.65
CA GLU A 2 -9.03 -1.31 -19.34
C GLU A 2 -9.93 -1.40 -18.10
N THR A 3 -10.24 -2.61 -17.66
CA THR A 3 -11.09 -2.89 -16.50
C THR A 3 -10.46 -3.90 -15.57
N ALA A 4 -10.97 -3.98 -14.34
CA ALA A 4 -10.57 -4.95 -13.31
C ALA A 4 -9.06 -5.00 -13.02
N PHE A 5 -8.34 -3.90 -13.25
CA PHE A 5 -6.88 -3.86 -13.10
C PHE A 5 -6.40 -3.33 -11.75
N ARG A 6 -7.28 -2.69 -10.99
CA ARG A 6 -6.88 -2.11 -9.68
C ARG A 6 -6.96 -3.15 -8.58
N ASN A 7 -5.89 -3.29 -7.83
CA ASN A 7 -5.85 -4.15 -6.64
C ASN A 7 -6.27 -3.43 -5.35
N LYS A 8 -6.54 -2.11 -5.42
CA LYS A 8 -6.83 -1.28 -4.24
C LYS A 8 -8.04 -0.38 -4.49
N ALA A 9 -9.00 -0.46 -3.57
CA ALA A 9 -10.12 0.45 -3.48
C ALA A 9 -9.89 1.41 -2.29
N LYS A 10 -9.75 2.70 -2.59
CA LYS A 10 -9.70 3.77 -1.60
C LYS A 10 -11.04 4.48 -1.64
N MET A 11 -11.84 4.29 -0.59
CA MET A 11 -13.21 4.77 -0.53
C MET A 11 -13.38 5.84 0.55
N VAL A 12 -13.93 7.00 0.17
CA VAL A 12 -14.52 7.94 1.13
C VAL A 12 -15.80 7.33 1.65
N VAL A 13 -16.04 7.38 2.96
CA VAL A 13 -17.27 6.91 3.58
C VAL A 13 -18.19 8.09 3.83
N SER A 14 -19.41 8.02 3.29
CA SER A 14 -20.41 9.06 3.37
C SER A 14 -21.79 8.46 3.66
N GLY A 15 -22.83 9.28 3.65
CA GLY A 15 -24.20 8.83 3.90
C GLY A 15 -24.49 8.66 5.39
N ALA A 16 -25.41 7.75 5.70
CA ALA A 16 -25.81 7.41 7.05
C ALA A 16 -25.22 6.06 7.49
N VAL A 17 -25.14 5.82 8.79
CA VAL A 17 -24.62 4.56 9.33
C VAL A 17 -25.41 3.33 8.87
N GLU A 18 -26.72 3.48 8.67
CA GLU A 18 -27.62 2.43 8.18
C GLU A 18 -27.54 2.24 6.66
N ARG A 19 -27.03 3.25 5.97
CA ARG A 19 -26.94 3.27 4.50
C ARG A 19 -25.66 3.99 4.06
N PRO A 20 -24.48 3.45 4.38
CA PRO A 20 -23.22 4.10 4.02
C PRO A 20 -23.00 4.07 2.50
N ILE A 21 -22.37 5.13 2.02
CA ILE A 21 -21.89 5.26 0.63
C ILE A 21 -20.38 5.07 0.67
N LEU A 22 -19.88 4.16 -0.13
CA LEU A 22 -18.43 3.92 -0.31
C LEU A 22 -18.02 4.41 -1.69
N GLY A 23 -17.22 5.45 -1.76
CA GLY A 23 -16.83 6.00 -3.05
C GLY A 23 -15.98 7.25 -2.97
N ILE A 24 -16.44 8.30 -3.61
CA ILE A 24 -15.76 9.61 -3.64
C ILE A 24 -16.75 10.73 -3.35
N LEU A 25 -16.22 11.88 -2.92
CA LEU A 25 -16.94 13.14 -2.94
C LEU A 25 -16.55 13.90 -4.23
N GLN A 26 -17.53 14.36 -5.00
CA GLN A 26 -17.28 15.24 -6.15
C GLN A 26 -16.81 16.62 -5.70
N ASP A 27 -17.38 17.11 -4.62
CA ASP A 27 -16.91 18.28 -3.86
C ASP A 27 -16.43 17.81 -2.49
N SER A 28 -15.16 18.00 -2.19
CA SER A 28 -14.55 17.58 -0.92
C SER A 28 -15.17 18.20 0.33
N ASN A 29 -15.92 19.29 0.17
CA ASN A 29 -16.59 20.02 1.25
C ASN A 29 -18.08 19.71 1.37
N ASP A 30 -18.65 19.00 0.39
CA ASP A 30 -20.08 18.67 0.36
C ASP A 30 -20.30 17.16 0.50
N PRO A 31 -20.77 16.67 1.68
CA PRO A 31 -21.06 15.26 1.87
C PRO A 31 -22.21 14.75 1.00
N GLN A 32 -23.07 15.61 0.46
CA GLN A 32 -24.14 15.22 -0.46
C GLN A 32 -23.64 14.98 -1.89
N SER A 33 -22.41 15.39 -2.19
CA SER A 33 -21.77 15.13 -3.49
C SER A 33 -21.21 13.69 -3.62
N ALA A 34 -21.48 12.83 -2.64
CA ALA A 34 -20.97 11.46 -2.60
C ALA A 34 -21.49 10.62 -3.77
N VAL A 35 -20.56 9.91 -4.40
CA VAL A 35 -20.86 8.93 -5.47
C VAL A 35 -20.38 7.57 -5.01
N ASP A 36 -21.29 6.59 -5.02
CA ASP A 36 -20.97 5.20 -4.70
C ASP A 36 -20.16 4.58 -5.84
N LEU A 37 -19.06 3.92 -5.49
CA LEU A 37 -18.16 3.24 -6.43
C LEU A 37 -18.10 1.73 -6.23
N CYS A 38 -19.09 1.14 -5.56
CA CYS A 38 -19.09 -0.29 -5.27
C CYS A 38 -19.22 -1.16 -6.54
N ASP A 39 -19.71 -0.60 -7.63
CA ASP A 39 -19.82 -1.24 -8.95
C ASP A 39 -18.79 -0.72 -9.96
N CYS A 40 -17.78 -0.02 -9.51
CA CYS A 40 -16.76 0.55 -10.38
C CYS A 40 -16.02 -0.54 -11.16
N PRO A 41 -15.98 -0.46 -12.51
CA PRO A 41 -15.40 -1.51 -13.35
C PRO A 41 -13.86 -1.60 -13.25
N LEU A 42 -13.21 -0.65 -12.60
CA LEU A 42 -11.75 -0.68 -12.41
C LEU A 42 -11.33 -1.70 -11.35
N TYR A 43 -12.22 -2.06 -10.41
CA TYR A 43 -11.94 -3.04 -9.39
C TYR A 43 -12.21 -4.46 -9.88
N PRO A 44 -11.55 -5.48 -9.29
CA PRO A 44 -11.90 -6.86 -9.55
C PRO A 44 -13.40 -7.12 -9.27
N GLN A 45 -14.05 -7.93 -10.10
CA GLN A 45 -15.48 -8.20 -9.97
C GLN A 45 -15.88 -8.68 -8.57
N ARG A 46 -15.02 -9.46 -7.90
CA ARG A 46 -15.26 -9.95 -6.54
C ARG A 46 -15.34 -8.85 -5.49
N PHE A 47 -14.79 -7.65 -5.73
CA PHE A 47 -14.93 -6.52 -4.81
C PHE A 47 -16.39 -6.09 -4.65
N ALA A 48 -17.21 -6.24 -5.69
CA ALA A 48 -18.64 -5.97 -5.61
C ALA A 48 -19.37 -6.85 -4.57
N GLU A 49 -18.86 -8.05 -4.29
CA GLU A 49 -19.39 -8.94 -3.25
C GLU A 49 -18.88 -8.54 -1.84
N LEU A 50 -17.72 -7.91 -1.75
CA LEU A 50 -17.11 -7.51 -0.49
C LEU A 50 -17.71 -6.22 0.07
N PHE A 51 -18.04 -5.25 -0.75
CA PHE A 51 -18.56 -3.96 -0.30
C PHE A 51 -19.87 -4.06 0.49
N PRO A 52 -20.86 -4.90 0.13
CA PRO A 52 -22.05 -5.09 0.97
C PRO A 52 -21.72 -5.61 2.37
N ILE A 53 -20.75 -6.51 2.50
CA ILE A 53 -20.28 -7.03 3.78
C ILE A 53 -19.65 -5.91 4.63
N LEU A 54 -18.85 -5.05 4.00
CA LEU A 54 -18.25 -3.90 4.67
C LEU A 54 -19.30 -2.87 5.09
N LYS A 55 -20.30 -2.60 4.25
CA LYS A 55 -21.43 -1.72 4.61
C LYS A 55 -22.22 -2.26 5.81
N ASP A 56 -22.50 -3.55 5.85
CA ASP A 56 -23.16 -4.19 6.99
C ASP A 56 -22.31 -4.07 8.27
N PHE A 57 -21.00 -4.28 8.15
CA PHE A 57 -20.06 -4.10 9.28
C PHE A 57 -20.06 -2.68 9.82
N ILE A 58 -20.10 -1.66 8.97
CA ILE A 58 -20.20 -0.26 9.36
C ILE A 58 -21.43 -0.02 10.23
N GLY A 59 -22.58 -0.56 9.82
CA GLY A 59 -23.82 -0.47 10.56
C GLY A 59 -23.76 -1.17 11.93
N ARG A 60 -23.25 -2.40 11.96
CA ARG A 60 -23.12 -3.21 13.17
C ARG A 60 -22.19 -2.59 14.22
N ALA A 61 -21.06 -2.05 13.76
CA ALA A 61 -20.09 -1.39 14.63
C ALA A 61 -20.46 0.06 14.96
N GLY A 62 -21.55 0.59 14.40
CA GLY A 62 -21.98 1.95 14.63
C GLY A 62 -20.98 3.01 14.17
N LEU A 63 -20.28 2.75 13.05
CA LEU A 63 -19.26 3.63 12.50
C LEU A 63 -19.90 4.75 11.69
N VAL A 64 -20.40 5.78 12.37
CA VAL A 64 -21.05 6.91 11.71
C VAL A 64 -20.10 7.55 10.70
N PRO A 65 -20.49 7.66 9.43
CA PRO A 65 -19.66 8.32 8.42
C PRO A 65 -19.31 9.75 8.81
N TYR A 66 -18.06 10.14 8.57
CA TYR A 66 -17.62 11.50 8.87
C TYR A 66 -18.26 12.50 7.91
N ASN A 67 -18.93 13.51 8.46
CA ASN A 67 -19.55 14.59 7.71
C ASN A 67 -18.60 15.80 7.71
N VAL A 68 -18.03 16.11 6.54
CA VAL A 68 -17.03 17.18 6.39
C VAL A 68 -17.61 18.57 6.69
N ALA A 69 -18.88 18.81 6.36
CA ALA A 69 -19.54 20.10 6.59
C ALA A 69 -19.82 20.33 8.08
N LYS A 70 -20.29 19.29 8.79
CA LYS A 70 -20.63 19.37 10.21
C LYS A 70 -19.45 19.07 11.13
N GLN A 71 -18.35 18.56 10.59
CA GLN A 71 -17.16 18.10 11.33
C GLN A 71 -17.52 17.09 12.44
N LYS A 72 -18.44 16.17 12.13
CA LYS A 72 -18.96 15.13 13.03
C LYS A 72 -18.92 13.77 12.35
N GLY A 73 -18.92 12.72 13.16
CA GLY A 73 -18.81 11.35 12.70
C GLY A 73 -17.40 10.79 12.93
N GLU A 74 -17.23 9.51 12.66
CA GLU A 74 -16.00 8.80 13.01
C GLU A 74 -15.27 8.21 11.80
N LEU A 75 -16.00 7.55 10.88
CA LEU A 75 -15.40 6.83 9.79
C LEU A 75 -15.20 7.71 8.56
N LYS A 76 -13.94 7.95 8.20
CA LYS A 76 -13.56 8.81 7.08
C LYS A 76 -13.33 8.04 5.79
N TYR A 77 -12.54 6.97 5.86
CA TYR A 77 -12.15 6.18 4.70
C TYR A 77 -12.15 4.70 5.03
N ILE A 78 -12.36 3.89 3.99
CA ILE A 78 -12.03 2.47 3.95
C ILE A 78 -11.09 2.25 2.78
N LEU A 79 -10.01 1.49 3.03
CA LEU A 79 -9.07 1.07 2.00
C LEU A 79 -9.05 -0.45 1.99
N LEU A 80 -9.34 -1.03 0.83
CA LEU A 80 -9.32 -2.47 0.60
C LEU A 80 -8.27 -2.78 -0.45
N THR A 81 -7.32 -3.65 -0.11
CA THR A 81 -6.24 -4.08 -1.01
C THR A 81 -6.25 -5.59 -1.14
N GLU A 82 -6.07 -6.08 -2.36
CA GLU A 82 -5.94 -7.50 -2.62
C GLU A 82 -4.55 -7.84 -3.16
N SER A 83 -3.96 -8.89 -2.63
CA SER A 83 -2.78 -9.51 -3.22
C SER A 83 -3.18 -10.30 -4.48
N GLN A 84 -2.54 -10.01 -5.61
CA GLN A 84 -2.75 -10.78 -6.83
C GLN A 84 -2.25 -12.22 -6.68
N HIS A 85 -1.16 -12.39 -5.96
CA HIS A 85 -0.52 -13.70 -5.78
C HIS A 85 -1.30 -14.60 -4.82
N THR A 86 -1.67 -14.09 -3.64
CA THR A 86 -2.29 -14.90 -2.58
C THR A 86 -3.82 -14.82 -2.60
N LYS A 87 -4.41 -13.81 -3.24
CA LYS A 87 -5.84 -13.46 -3.15
C LYS A 87 -6.30 -13.10 -1.73
N LYS A 88 -5.37 -12.90 -0.82
CA LYS A 88 -5.64 -12.38 0.51
C LYS A 88 -5.93 -10.88 0.45
N LEU A 89 -6.60 -10.39 1.50
CA LEU A 89 -7.06 -9.01 1.59
C LEU A 89 -6.42 -8.28 2.78
N MET A 90 -6.21 -7.00 2.57
CA MET A 90 -5.88 -6.05 3.62
C MET A 90 -6.97 -4.98 3.68
N LEU A 91 -7.49 -4.74 4.87
CA LEU A 91 -8.54 -3.77 5.14
C LEU A 91 -8.04 -2.73 6.15
N ARG A 92 -8.21 -1.47 5.81
CA ARG A 92 -7.86 -0.35 6.68
C ARG A 92 -9.05 0.56 6.88
N PHE A 93 -9.37 0.84 8.14
CA PHE A 93 -10.34 1.85 8.53
C PHE A 93 -9.59 3.12 8.92
N VAL A 94 -10.02 4.27 8.42
CA VAL A 94 -9.49 5.57 8.86
C VAL A 94 -10.56 6.28 9.67
N LEU A 95 -10.30 6.41 10.97
CA LEU A 95 -11.23 6.99 11.95
C LEU A 95 -10.72 8.33 12.45
N ARG A 96 -11.66 9.20 12.85
CA ARG A 96 -11.32 10.46 13.51
C ARG A 96 -10.70 10.26 14.89
N SER A 97 -11.13 9.23 15.63
CA SER A 97 -10.70 8.95 16.99
C SER A 97 -10.77 7.45 17.30
N GLU A 98 -10.32 7.05 18.49
CA GLU A 98 -10.40 5.67 18.97
C GLU A 98 -11.75 5.31 19.62
N THR A 99 -12.71 6.24 19.66
CA THR A 99 -13.98 6.07 20.38
C THR A 99 -14.75 4.82 19.93
N LYS A 100 -14.71 4.48 18.64
CA LYS A 100 -15.41 3.32 18.06
C LYS A 100 -14.59 2.04 18.02
N LEU A 101 -13.34 2.07 18.44
CA LEU A 101 -12.45 0.91 18.40
C LEU A 101 -13.01 -0.31 19.16
N PRO A 102 -13.57 -0.17 20.38
CA PRO A 102 -14.18 -1.30 21.08
C PRO A 102 -15.33 -1.95 20.30
N LEU A 103 -16.10 -1.17 19.54
CA LEU A 103 -17.20 -1.70 18.72
C LEU A 103 -16.69 -2.45 17.50
N ILE A 104 -15.61 -1.96 16.88
CA ILE A 104 -14.92 -2.69 15.80
C ILE A 104 -14.40 -4.02 16.32
N GLN A 105 -13.75 -4.03 17.48
CA GLN A 105 -13.21 -5.25 18.11
C GLN A 105 -14.33 -6.25 18.44
N ARG A 106 -15.48 -5.76 18.91
CA ARG A 106 -16.66 -6.59 19.18
C ARG A 106 -17.15 -7.33 17.94
N GLU A 107 -17.21 -6.63 16.80
CA GLU A 107 -17.76 -7.17 15.54
C GLU A 107 -16.72 -7.88 14.67
N PHE A 108 -15.45 -7.83 15.07
CA PHE A 108 -14.32 -8.27 14.25
C PHE A 108 -14.37 -9.78 13.93
N ALA A 109 -14.71 -10.61 14.89
CA ALA A 109 -14.82 -12.07 14.68
C ALA A 109 -15.86 -12.40 13.60
N GLY A 110 -17.02 -11.71 13.62
CA GLY A 110 -18.05 -11.88 12.60
C GLY A 110 -17.59 -11.43 11.20
N LEU A 111 -16.77 -10.38 11.13
CA LEU A 111 -16.19 -9.94 9.87
C LEU A 111 -15.23 -10.99 9.31
N LEU A 112 -14.36 -11.58 10.13
CA LEU A 112 -13.44 -12.64 9.73
C LEU A 112 -14.17 -13.90 9.25
N GLU A 113 -15.31 -14.25 9.84
CA GLU A 113 -16.14 -15.37 9.37
C GLU A 113 -16.68 -15.13 7.97
N LYS A 114 -17.10 -13.89 7.65
CA LYS A 114 -17.62 -13.53 6.34
C LYS A 114 -16.53 -13.30 5.30
N LEU A 115 -15.36 -12.86 5.74
CA LEU A 115 -14.20 -12.56 4.90
C LEU A 115 -12.96 -13.29 5.43
N PRO A 116 -12.90 -14.64 5.31
CA PRO A 116 -11.78 -15.43 5.81
C PRO A 116 -10.44 -15.14 5.11
N GLN A 117 -10.47 -14.49 3.95
CA GLN A 117 -9.29 -14.06 3.21
C GLN A 117 -8.63 -12.78 3.77
N LEU A 118 -9.21 -12.12 4.78
CA LEU A 118 -8.58 -10.99 5.45
C LEU A 118 -7.33 -11.45 6.21
N GLU A 119 -6.17 -10.97 5.78
CA GLU A 119 -4.87 -11.25 6.41
C GLU A 119 -4.42 -10.10 7.31
N VAL A 120 -4.69 -8.87 6.88
CA VAL A 120 -4.32 -7.65 7.61
C VAL A 120 -5.54 -6.78 7.78
N VAL A 121 -5.82 -6.39 9.02
CA VAL A 121 -6.84 -5.38 9.33
C VAL A 121 -6.23 -4.37 10.29
N SER A 122 -6.33 -3.10 9.95
CA SER A 122 -5.82 -2.01 10.78
C SER A 122 -6.80 -0.85 10.86
N VAL A 123 -6.61 -0.04 11.89
CA VAL A 123 -7.33 1.21 12.14
C VAL A 123 -6.30 2.33 12.20
N ASN A 124 -6.43 3.29 11.30
CA ASN A 124 -5.64 4.51 11.33
C ASN A 124 -6.44 5.64 11.98
N ILE A 125 -5.80 6.41 12.85
CA ILE A 125 -6.43 7.56 13.51
C ILE A 125 -5.97 8.84 12.83
N GLN A 126 -6.92 9.52 12.18
CA GLN A 126 -6.72 10.81 11.53
C GLN A 126 -7.66 11.85 12.15
N PRO A 127 -7.22 12.62 13.16
CA PRO A 127 -8.09 13.51 13.93
C PRO A 127 -8.37 14.87 13.27
N GLN A 128 -7.64 15.23 12.22
CA GLN A 128 -7.74 16.56 11.63
C GLN A 128 -8.96 16.70 10.71
N HIS A 129 -9.58 17.88 10.75
CA HIS A 129 -10.68 18.25 9.84
C HIS A 129 -10.12 18.75 8.50
N ALA A 130 -9.38 17.90 7.81
CA ALA A 130 -8.74 18.21 6.55
C ALA A 130 -8.79 17.00 5.60
N ALA A 131 -8.64 17.23 4.31
CA ALA A 131 -8.59 16.18 3.28
C ALA A 131 -7.24 15.42 3.29
N ILE A 132 -6.83 14.98 4.47
CA ILE A 132 -5.62 14.18 4.70
C ILE A 132 -6.07 12.73 4.87
N LEU A 133 -5.45 11.82 4.11
CA LEU A 133 -5.84 10.42 4.07
C LEU A 133 -5.55 9.69 5.38
N GLU A 134 -4.40 9.95 6.00
CA GLU A 134 -3.94 9.19 7.17
C GLU A 134 -3.33 10.06 8.24
N GLY A 135 -3.46 9.62 9.49
CA GLY A 135 -2.76 10.15 10.64
C GLY A 135 -1.56 9.27 11.02
N GLU A 136 -0.89 9.62 12.10
CA GLU A 136 0.34 8.95 12.54
C GLU A 136 0.10 7.61 13.24
N LYS A 137 -1.06 7.44 13.89
CA LYS A 137 -1.35 6.25 14.70
C LYS A 137 -2.02 5.16 13.87
N GLU A 138 -1.38 3.99 13.81
CA GLU A 138 -1.93 2.79 13.20
C GLU A 138 -2.10 1.70 14.25
N ILE A 139 -3.30 1.13 14.35
CA ILE A 139 -3.66 0.08 15.30
C ILE A 139 -3.98 -1.17 14.51
N PHE A 140 -3.20 -2.25 14.70
CA PHE A 140 -3.45 -3.52 14.03
C PHE A 140 -4.42 -4.38 14.85
N LEU A 141 -5.41 -4.95 14.16
CA LEU A 141 -6.37 -5.91 14.73
C LEU A 141 -5.99 -7.35 14.42
N THR A 142 -5.00 -7.54 13.57
CA THR A 142 -4.45 -8.84 13.16
C THR A 142 -2.99 -8.97 13.57
N ASP A 143 -2.50 -10.22 13.70
CA ASP A 143 -1.09 -10.47 13.98
C ASP A 143 -0.20 -10.11 12.79
N GLN A 144 -0.68 -10.31 11.57
CA GLN A 144 0.01 -9.88 10.37
C GLN A 144 -0.16 -8.37 10.16
N HIS A 145 0.96 -7.70 9.88
CA HIS A 145 1.00 -6.27 9.63
C HIS A 145 1.26 -5.90 8.16
N THR A 146 1.61 -6.88 7.36
CA THR A 146 1.85 -6.71 5.93
C THR A 146 1.14 -7.81 5.13
N LEU A 147 0.65 -7.43 3.96
CA LEU A 147 0.04 -8.35 3.00
C LEU A 147 1.12 -8.85 2.05
N SER A 148 1.27 -10.18 1.98
CA SER A 148 2.25 -10.80 1.09
C SER A 148 1.83 -10.67 -0.37
N GLU A 149 2.76 -10.24 -1.22
CA GLU A 149 2.62 -10.17 -2.67
C GLU A 149 3.84 -10.80 -3.33
N SER A 150 3.72 -11.16 -4.59
CA SER A 150 4.86 -11.66 -5.38
C SER A 150 4.72 -11.22 -6.83
N PHE A 151 5.77 -10.60 -7.36
CA PHE A 151 5.89 -10.28 -8.78
C PHE A 151 7.16 -10.91 -9.36
N ASN A 152 7.04 -11.64 -10.45
CA ASN A 152 8.18 -12.27 -11.12
C ASN A 152 9.03 -13.15 -10.19
N GLY A 153 8.39 -13.81 -9.21
CA GLY A 153 9.08 -14.59 -8.18
C GLY A 153 9.76 -13.78 -7.07
N ILE A 154 9.62 -12.45 -7.08
CA ILE A 154 10.15 -11.56 -6.05
C ILE A 154 9.07 -11.31 -5.01
N PRO A 155 9.26 -11.72 -3.73
CA PRO A 155 8.32 -11.42 -2.67
C PRO A 155 8.37 -9.94 -2.32
N LEU A 156 7.19 -9.33 -2.20
CA LEU A 156 7.01 -7.95 -1.77
C LEU A 156 5.97 -7.92 -0.65
N PHE A 157 6.07 -6.94 0.24
CA PHE A 157 5.17 -6.83 1.38
C PHE A 157 4.44 -5.50 1.33
N ILE A 158 3.10 -5.57 1.23
CA ILE A 158 2.22 -4.41 1.19
C ILE A 158 1.83 -4.06 2.62
N ARG A 159 2.08 -2.82 3.00
CA ARG A 159 1.71 -2.30 4.31
C ARG A 159 0.50 -1.37 4.20
N PRO A 160 -0.24 -1.12 5.27
CA PRO A 160 -1.38 -0.19 5.25
C PRO A 160 -0.98 1.23 4.83
N GLN A 161 0.19 1.71 5.31
CA GLN A 161 0.68 3.06 5.04
C GLN A 161 1.41 3.16 3.71
N GLY A 162 1.44 4.36 3.16
CA GLY A 162 2.25 4.71 2.00
C GLY A 162 1.70 4.17 0.68
N PHE A 163 2.61 4.04 -0.27
CA PHE A 163 2.29 3.70 -1.64
C PHE A 163 2.71 2.27 -2.00
N PHE A 164 1.85 1.58 -2.72
CA PHE A 164 2.15 0.35 -3.45
C PHE A 164 1.47 0.42 -4.82
N GLN A 165 2.06 -0.21 -5.84
CA GLN A 165 1.53 -0.20 -7.21
C GLN A 165 0.09 -0.73 -7.25
N THR A 166 -0.83 0.05 -7.81
CA THR A 166 -2.27 -0.28 -7.82
C THR A 166 -2.73 -1.06 -9.04
N ASN A 167 -1.87 -1.16 -10.06
CA ASN A 167 -2.08 -2.03 -11.21
C ASN A 167 -0.99 -3.12 -11.21
N PRO A 168 -1.26 -4.30 -10.64
CA PRO A 168 -0.25 -5.34 -10.45
C PRO A 168 0.30 -5.90 -11.76
N LEU A 169 -0.51 -6.01 -12.80
CA LEU A 169 -0.05 -6.52 -14.10
C LEU A 169 0.94 -5.56 -14.77
N VAL A 170 0.65 -4.27 -14.72
CA VAL A 170 1.58 -3.24 -15.24
C VAL A 170 2.84 -3.16 -14.39
N ALA A 171 2.71 -3.20 -13.07
CA ALA A 171 3.86 -3.20 -12.16
C ALA A 171 4.79 -4.39 -12.44
N GLN A 172 4.21 -5.58 -12.58
CA GLN A 172 4.94 -6.80 -12.90
C GLN A 172 5.70 -6.68 -14.23
N GLY A 173 5.04 -6.11 -15.25
CA GLY A 173 5.65 -5.84 -16.56
C GLY A 173 6.77 -4.81 -16.49
N LEU A 174 6.60 -3.73 -15.73
CA LEU A 174 7.64 -2.70 -15.54
C LEU A 174 8.88 -3.28 -14.83
N TYR A 175 8.69 -4.07 -13.80
CA TYR A 175 9.79 -4.73 -13.10
C TYR A 175 10.52 -5.74 -14.00
N ALA A 176 9.78 -6.53 -14.78
CA ALA A 176 10.36 -7.46 -15.74
C ALA A 176 11.16 -6.73 -16.82
N THR A 177 10.66 -5.61 -17.32
CA THR A 177 11.38 -4.77 -18.31
C THR A 177 12.70 -4.24 -17.72
N ALA A 178 12.69 -3.78 -16.47
CA ALA A 178 13.91 -3.33 -15.81
C ALA A 178 14.92 -4.46 -15.66
N GLN A 179 14.47 -5.67 -15.31
CA GLN A 179 15.33 -6.86 -15.27
C GLN A 179 15.98 -7.14 -16.63
N ASP A 180 15.19 -7.12 -17.70
CA ASP A 180 15.69 -7.37 -19.07
C ASP A 180 16.72 -6.34 -19.49
N TRP A 181 16.55 -5.06 -19.13
CA TRP A 181 17.49 -4.01 -19.47
C TRP A 181 18.85 -4.13 -18.78
N VAL A 182 18.87 -4.62 -17.53
CA VAL A 182 20.09 -4.61 -16.71
C VAL A 182 20.84 -5.94 -16.71
N GLN A 183 20.18 -7.08 -16.95
CA GLN A 183 20.74 -8.42 -16.70
C GLN A 183 22.04 -8.71 -17.44
N ASP A 184 22.22 -8.16 -18.65
CA ASP A 184 23.42 -8.38 -19.47
C ASP A 184 24.49 -7.29 -19.28
N LEU A 185 24.24 -6.29 -18.44
CA LEU A 185 25.20 -5.22 -18.17
C LEU A 185 26.24 -5.66 -17.12
N PRO A 186 27.48 -5.20 -17.22
CA PRO A 186 28.54 -5.53 -16.25
C PRO A 186 28.40 -4.70 -14.95
N ILE A 187 27.25 -4.79 -14.31
CA ILE A 187 26.88 -4.00 -13.13
C ILE A 187 26.99 -4.89 -11.90
N THR A 188 27.67 -4.40 -10.86
CA THR A 188 27.77 -5.04 -9.55
C THR A 188 27.29 -4.19 -8.41
N THR A 189 27.08 -2.88 -8.62
CA THR A 189 26.59 -1.94 -7.62
C THR A 189 25.40 -1.14 -8.13
N LEU A 190 24.33 -1.12 -7.32
CA LEU A 190 23.06 -0.46 -7.63
C LEU A 190 22.65 0.47 -6.51
N TRP A 191 22.13 1.63 -6.88
CA TRP A 191 21.31 2.46 -5.98
C TRP A 191 19.87 2.47 -6.48
N ASP A 192 18.92 2.30 -5.55
CA ASP A 192 17.48 2.49 -5.78
C ASP A 192 17.01 3.66 -4.92
N LEU A 193 16.94 4.84 -5.53
CA LEU A 193 16.53 6.08 -4.87
C LEU A 193 15.00 6.23 -4.95
N PHE A 194 14.38 6.62 -3.83
CA PHE A 194 12.93 6.58 -3.66
C PHE A 194 12.40 5.15 -3.80
N CYS A 195 13.06 4.20 -3.15
CA CYS A 195 12.86 2.77 -3.43
C CYS A 195 11.50 2.22 -2.95
N GLY A 196 10.77 2.93 -2.09
CA GLY A 196 9.54 2.41 -1.51
C GLY A 196 9.78 1.06 -0.83
N VAL A 197 9.02 0.05 -1.21
CA VAL A 197 9.19 -1.33 -0.72
C VAL A 197 10.27 -2.13 -1.45
N GLY A 198 11.06 -1.47 -2.30
CA GLY A 198 12.24 -2.07 -2.92
C GLY A 198 11.98 -2.82 -4.24
N GLY A 199 10.82 -2.66 -4.87
CA GLY A 199 10.44 -3.43 -6.05
C GLY A 199 11.46 -3.41 -7.17
N PHE A 200 11.86 -2.25 -7.68
CA PHE A 200 12.83 -2.15 -8.78
C PHE A 200 14.22 -2.65 -8.41
N GLY A 201 14.75 -2.18 -7.27
CA GLY A 201 16.09 -2.56 -6.83
C GLY A 201 16.23 -4.06 -6.62
N LEU A 202 15.26 -4.69 -5.96
CA LEU A 202 15.26 -6.13 -5.69
C LEU A 202 15.15 -6.96 -6.99
N HIS A 203 14.29 -6.55 -7.93
CA HIS A 203 14.16 -7.20 -9.21
C HIS A 203 15.48 -7.13 -10.02
N CYS A 204 16.09 -5.96 -10.09
CA CYS A 204 17.34 -5.77 -10.81
C CYS A 204 18.52 -6.51 -10.16
N ALA A 205 18.66 -6.42 -8.84
CA ALA A 205 19.73 -7.13 -8.12
C ALA A 205 19.61 -8.64 -8.27
N LYS A 206 18.42 -9.19 -8.16
CA LYS A 206 18.17 -10.63 -8.35
C LYS A 206 18.49 -11.08 -9.77
N ALA A 207 18.07 -10.32 -10.78
CA ALA A 207 18.36 -10.64 -12.19
C ALA A 207 19.85 -10.65 -12.49
N LEU A 208 20.58 -9.66 -12.01
CA LEU A 208 22.04 -9.56 -12.17
C LEU A 208 22.77 -10.69 -11.45
N GLN A 209 22.39 -10.98 -10.21
CA GLN A 209 23.00 -12.05 -9.43
C GLN A 209 22.77 -13.43 -10.08
N ASP A 210 21.57 -13.70 -10.55
CA ASP A 210 21.22 -14.96 -11.21
C ASP A 210 21.94 -15.11 -12.55
N LYS A 211 22.07 -14.03 -13.32
CA LYS A 211 22.72 -14.06 -14.65
C LYS A 211 24.23 -14.24 -14.55
N HIS A 212 24.89 -13.52 -13.66
CA HIS A 212 26.36 -13.48 -13.58
C HIS A 212 26.93 -14.37 -12.49
N GLN A 213 26.09 -14.94 -11.62
CA GLN A 213 26.52 -15.76 -10.46
C GLN A 213 27.52 -15.03 -9.56
N LEU A 214 27.40 -13.70 -9.49
CA LEU A 214 28.21 -12.81 -8.67
C LEU A 214 27.33 -12.08 -7.68
N GLU A 215 27.87 -11.75 -6.52
CA GLU A 215 27.19 -10.94 -5.53
C GLU A 215 27.01 -9.50 -6.05
N VAL A 216 25.80 -8.97 -5.92
CA VAL A 216 25.44 -7.62 -6.34
C VAL A 216 25.15 -6.78 -5.08
N GLU A 217 25.78 -5.62 -4.99
CA GLU A 217 25.54 -4.66 -3.91
C GLU A 217 24.38 -3.76 -4.28
N LEU A 218 23.31 -3.77 -3.46
CA LEU A 218 22.15 -2.90 -3.60
C LEU A 218 22.03 -2.00 -2.39
N THR A 219 21.93 -0.68 -2.64
CA THR A 219 21.57 0.31 -1.63
C THR A 219 20.25 0.96 -2.02
N GLY A 220 19.22 0.78 -1.20
CA GLY A 220 17.91 1.39 -1.38
C GLY A 220 17.68 2.50 -0.36
N ILE A 221 17.22 3.65 -0.84
CA ILE A 221 16.96 4.84 -0.02
C ILE A 221 15.51 5.25 -0.14
N GLU A 222 14.84 5.35 1.00
CA GLU A 222 13.44 5.76 1.15
C GLU A 222 13.25 6.48 2.46
N ILE A 223 12.47 7.54 2.50
CA ILE A 223 12.24 8.30 3.72
C ILE A 223 11.34 7.57 4.73
N SER A 224 10.45 6.70 4.25
CA SER A 224 9.52 5.94 5.08
C SER A 224 10.19 4.74 5.75
N ALA A 225 10.34 4.78 7.06
CA ALA A 225 10.91 3.67 7.84
C ALA A 225 10.12 2.36 7.67
N SER A 226 8.78 2.42 7.59
CA SER A 226 7.97 1.22 7.40
C SER A 226 8.12 0.60 6.01
N ALA A 227 8.37 1.42 4.97
CA ALA A 227 8.70 0.91 3.64
C ALA A 227 10.05 0.20 3.64
N ILE A 228 11.04 0.76 4.33
CA ILE A 228 12.37 0.14 4.50
C ILE A 228 12.28 -1.19 5.22
N GLN A 229 11.44 -1.31 6.25
CA GLN A 229 11.22 -2.60 6.93
C GLN A 229 10.65 -3.65 5.97
N ALA A 230 9.66 -3.28 5.15
CA ALA A 230 9.09 -4.17 4.14
C ALA A 230 10.13 -4.59 3.08
N ALA A 231 10.93 -3.66 2.59
CA ALA A 231 12.00 -3.93 1.63
C ALA A 231 13.08 -4.85 2.21
N THR A 232 13.47 -4.62 3.45
CA THR A 232 14.45 -5.47 4.18
C THR A 232 13.93 -6.90 4.34
N LEU A 233 12.65 -7.06 4.67
CA LEU A 233 12.03 -8.39 4.76
C LEU A 233 12.06 -9.12 3.41
N SER A 234 11.76 -8.43 2.31
CA SER A 234 11.86 -9.00 0.96
C SER A 234 13.27 -9.48 0.63
N ALA A 235 14.29 -8.69 0.95
CA ALA A 235 15.69 -9.05 0.74
C ALA A 235 16.08 -10.30 1.55
N GLN A 236 15.63 -10.39 2.79
CA GLN A 236 15.87 -11.55 3.66
C GLN A 236 15.22 -12.82 3.09
N VAL A 237 13.96 -12.74 2.65
CA VAL A 237 13.26 -13.88 2.06
C VAL A 237 13.93 -14.34 0.75
N LEU A 238 14.45 -13.40 -0.05
CA LEU A 238 15.21 -13.71 -1.27
C LEU A 238 16.60 -14.29 -1.00
N GLY A 239 17.11 -14.17 0.21
CA GLY A 239 18.48 -14.56 0.53
C GLY A 239 19.54 -13.65 -0.08
N LEU A 240 19.23 -12.41 -0.36
CA LEU A 240 20.17 -11.39 -0.84
C LEU A 240 20.95 -10.83 0.36
N ASN A 241 22.27 -11.05 0.39
CA ASN A 241 23.10 -10.75 1.56
C ASN A 241 23.75 -9.36 1.50
N ASN A 242 23.96 -8.81 0.30
CA ASN A 242 24.64 -7.53 0.11
C ASN A 242 23.65 -6.42 -0.26
N VAL A 243 22.62 -6.28 0.58
CA VAL A 243 21.54 -5.29 0.40
C VAL A 243 21.44 -4.42 1.64
N LYS A 244 21.45 -3.10 1.44
CA LYS A 244 21.20 -2.10 2.49
C LYS A 244 20.02 -1.25 2.12
N PHE A 245 18.97 -1.30 2.92
CA PHE A 245 17.86 -0.37 2.85
C PHE A 245 17.95 0.62 4.02
N GLN A 246 17.94 1.92 3.71
CA GLN A 246 18.13 2.97 4.71
C GLN A 246 17.01 4.02 4.63
N SER A 247 16.49 4.37 5.80
CA SER A 247 15.47 5.42 5.92
C SER A 247 16.15 6.79 5.95
N LEU A 248 16.35 7.37 4.77
CA LEU A 248 17.04 8.64 4.55
C LEU A 248 16.34 9.46 3.46
N ASP A 249 16.66 10.75 3.41
CA ASP A 249 16.32 11.58 2.26
C ASP A 249 17.19 11.21 1.05
N ALA A 250 16.56 10.84 -0.06
CA ALA A 250 17.27 10.33 -1.24
C ALA A 250 18.14 11.40 -1.92
N ALA A 251 17.69 12.66 -1.97
CA ALA A 251 18.45 13.75 -2.57
C ALA A 251 19.72 14.05 -1.73
N ASN A 252 19.57 14.15 -0.42
CA ASN A 252 20.70 14.37 0.48
C ASN A 252 21.69 13.21 0.41
N PHE A 253 21.21 11.97 0.41
CA PHE A 253 22.07 10.80 0.26
C PHE A 253 22.90 10.89 -1.01
N ALA A 254 22.28 11.14 -2.17
CA ALA A 254 22.98 11.21 -3.46
C ALA A 254 24.05 12.32 -3.49
N LEU A 255 23.76 13.46 -2.86
CA LEU A 255 24.69 14.60 -2.82
C LEU A 255 25.89 14.39 -1.88
N THR A 256 25.77 13.49 -0.89
CA THR A 256 26.84 13.27 0.12
C THR A 256 27.76 12.11 -0.19
N GLN A 257 27.51 11.34 -1.28
CA GLN A 257 28.30 10.16 -1.65
C GLN A 257 29.33 10.49 -2.74
N ASP A 258 30.36 11.24 -2.37
CA ASP A 258 31.36 11.71 -3.35
C ASP A 258 32.35 10.61 -3.83
N GLU A 259 32.64 9.60 -3.01
CA GLU A 259 33.70 8.62 -3.29
C GLU A 259 33.21 7.24 -3.75
N ASN A 260 31.97 6.83 -3.40
CA ASN A 260 31.41 5.52 -3.70
C ASN A 260 30.24 5.61 -4.66
N LYS A 261 30.52 5.84 -5.93
CA LYS A 261 29.47 5.90 -6.97
C LYS A 261 29.09 4.47 -7.39
N PRO A 262 27.77 4.20 -7.56
CA PRO A 262 27.30 2.93 -8.07
C PRO A 262 27.51 2.83 -9.59
N ASP A 263 27.44 1.62 -10.12
CA ASP A 263 27.42 1.38 -11.57
C ASP A 263 26.09 1.82 -12.18
N LEU A 264 24.99 1.69 -11.45
CA LEU A 264 23.66 2.05 -11.90
C LEU A 264 22.84 2.73 -10.78
N VAL A 265 22.10 3.76 -11.14
CA VAL A 265 21.13 4.41 -10.25
C VAL A 265 19.73 4.25 -10.84
N ILE A 266 18.82 3.71 -10.04
CA ILE A 266 17.38 3.65 -10.34
C ILE A 266 16.73 4.81 -9.59
N VAL A 267 15.95 5.63 -10.32
CA VAL A 267 15.28 6.80 -9.74
C VAL A 267 13.80 6.76 -10.11
N ASN A 268 12.94 6.59 -9.12
CA ASN A 268 11.49 6.60 -9.31
C ASN A 268 10.83 7.56 -8.30
N PRO A 269 11.00 8.87 -8.48
CA PRO A 269 10.56 9.87 -7.51
C PRO A 269 9.03 9.99 -7.49
N PRO A 270 8.47 10.59 -6.41
CA PRO A 270 7.05 10.92 -6.36
C PRO A 270 6.67 11.92 -7.45
N ARG A 271 5.38 11.99 -7.81
CA ARG A 271 4.87 12.84 -8.90
C ARG A 271 5.25 14.32 -8.79
N ARG A 272 5.46 14.81 -7.57
CA ARG A 272 5.93 16.19 -7.32
C ARG A 272 7.41 16.43 -7.70
N GLY A 273 8.12 15.36 -8.11
CA GLY A 273 9.52 15.42 -8.49
C GLY A 273 10.49 15.45 -7.30
N ILE A 274 11.77 15.59 -7.63
CA ILE A 274 12.86 15.77 -6.68
C ILE A 274 12.96 17.28 -6.42
N ARG A 275 12.90 17.71 -5.16
CA ARG A 275 13.08 19.10 -4.74
C ARG A 275 14.40 19.27 -4.03
#